data_deff7685b6bc8c673dc37cb4d71bf275
#
_entry.id   deff7685b6bc8c673dc37cb4d71bf275
#
_cell.length_a   1.000
_cell.length_b   1.000
_cell.length_c   1.000
_cell.angle_alpha   90.00
_cell.angle_beta   90.00
_cell.angle_gamma   90.00
#
_symmetry.space_group_name_H-M   'P 1'
#
loop_
_entity.id
_entity.type
_entity.pdbx_description
1 polymer ?
#
loop_
_entity_poly.entity_id
_entity_poly.type
_entity_poly.pdbx_seq_one_letter_code
_entity_poly.pdbx_strand_id
1 'polypeptide(L)'
;PGEKDACGVCPNCIKFNKLAHPDLHFVFPVIKKKAKDTVSDDFIAEWRELLSNTPYFNLNIWLEEMGAENQQAQIYVKESDEIIRKLSLKSSQGGYKIMIIWLPEKMNVECSNKLLKLLEEPPSQTIFLLVSEEPDMLLTTIQSRTQRFTLYGIEEKYITERLQNQYGLQEKDAISIAHQSEGNFLKALESIHLSEENKLFFDLFVNLMRLSYQRKIREMKQWSETIAAMGREKQKHFLSYCQRLVRENFIFNFKDPSLIFMNEEEQNFSRRFAPYINEKNVMGIMDELSEAQRHIEQNVNARMVFFDFSLKM
;
A
#
# COMPACT_ATOMS: atom_id res chain seq x y z
N PRO A 1 16.61 -32.32 9.93
CA PRO A 1 15.46 -32.01 9.10
C PRO A 1 14.44 -33.14 9.22
N GLY A 2 13.15 -32.81 9.37
CA GLY A 2 12.09 -33.81 9.28
C GLY A 2 12.00 -34.35 7.84
N GLU A 3 11.42 -35.51 7.65
CA GLU A 3 11.34 -36.17 6.33
C GLU A 3 10.64 -35.32 5.24
N LYS A 4 9.90 -34.27 5.60
CA LYS A 4 9.11 -33.43 4.67
C LYS A 4 9.29 -31.93 4.83
N ASP A 5 9.95 -31.45 5.89
CA ASP A 5 10.08 -30.01 6.14
C ASP A 5 11.29 -29.67 7.03
N ALA A 6 11.61 -28.38 7.16
CA ALA A 6 12.63 -27.86 8.06
C ALA A 6 12.26 -28.16 9.52
N CYS A 7 13.26 -28.53 10.35
CA CYS A 7 12.97 -28.87 11.76
C CYS A 7 12.61 -27.67 12.64
N GLY A 8 12.85 -26.43 12.18
CA GLY A 8 12.56 -25.18 12.89
C GLY A 8 13.47 -24.84 14.09
N VAL A 9 14.21 -25.83 14.64
CA VAL A 9 14.92 -25.69 15.92
C VAL A 9 16.45 -25.78 15.80
N CYS A 10 17.00 -26.29 14.72
CA CYS A 10 18.46 -26.35 14.56
C CYS A 10 19.05 -24.95 14.27
N PRO A 11 20.36 -24.75 14.47
CA PRO A 11 21.02 -23.45 14.28
C PRO A 11 20.78 -22.86 12.87
N ASN A 12 20.67 -23.71 11.84
CA ASN A 12 20.39 -23.26 10.48
C ASN A 12 18.95 -22.78 10.33
N CYS A 13 17.97 -23.53 10.82
CA CYS A 13 16.57 -23.10 10.78
C CYS A 13 16.38 -21.79 11.55
N ILE A 14 17.02 -21.63 12.70
CA ILE A 14 16.98 -20.37 13.46
C ILE A 14 17.55 -19.20 12.65
N LYS A 15 18.68 -19.41 11.95
CA LYS A 15 19.26 -18.38 11.07
C LYS A 15 18.38 -18.07 9.86
N PHE A 16 17.77 -19.08 9.23
CA PHE A 16 16.81 -18.87 8.14
C PHE A 16 15.57 -18.12 8.62
N ASN A 17 15.00 -18.48 9.76
CA ASN A 17 13.85 -17.78 10.35
C ASN A 17 14.15 -16.31 10.67
N LYS A 18 15.41 -16.00 11.02
CA LYS A 18 15.90 -14.63 11.23
C LYS A 18 16.37 -13.95 9.95
N LEU A 19 16.20 -14.56 8.78
CA LEU A 19 16.68 -14.07 7.48
C LEU A 19 18.18 -13.70 7.50
N ALA A 20 18.98 -14.40 8.32
CA ALA A 20 20.38 -14.11 8.60
C ALA A 20 21.32 -15.30 8.32
N HIS A 21 20.85 -16.27 7.51
CA HIS A 21 21.71 -17.38 7.10
C HIS A 21 22.79 -16.88 6.13
N PRO A 22 24.08 -17.27 6.28
CA PRO A 22 25.18 -16.77 5.46
C PRO A 22 25.09 -17.16 3.98
N ASP A 23 24.34 -18.21 3.64
CA ASP A 23 24.11 -18.68 2.27
C ASP A 23 22.73 -18.23 1.71
N LEU A 24 22.01 -17.35 2.44
CA LEU A 24 20.75 -16.72 1.99
C LEU A 24 21.01 -15.24 1.73
N HIS A 25 20.84 -14.83 0.49
CA HIS A 25 21.08 -13.48 0.05
C HIS A 25 19.82 -12.87 -0.55
N PHE A 26 19.62 -11.58 -0.26
CA PHE A 26 18.52 -10.79 -0.79
C PHE A 26 19.06 -9.70 -1.69
N VAL A 27 18.33 -9.43 -2.77
CA VAL A 27 18.50 -8.31 -3.66
C VAL A 27 17.12 -7.68 -3.89
N PHE A 28 17.04 -6.39 -3.73
CA PHE A 28 15.79 -5.63 -3.84
C PHE A 28 16.07 -4.21 -4.33
N PRO A 29 15.07 -3.50 -4.87
CA PRO A 29 15.24 -2.13 -5.32
C PRO A 29 15.62 -1.20 -4.16
N VAL A 30 16.61 -0.32 -4.40
CA VAL A 30 17.09 0.66 -3.42
C VAL A 30 17.10 2.07 -4.02
N ILE A 31 17.09 3.09 -3.16
CA ILE A 31 17.24 4.48 -3.55
C ILE A 31 18.72 4.88 -3.59
N LYS A 32 19.09 5.80 -4.49
CA LYS A 32 20.45 6.37 -4.52
C LYS A 32 20.67 7.31 -3.34
N LYS A 33 21.65 7.01 -2.49
CA LYS A 33 22.18 7.96 -1.51
C LYS A 33 23.23 8.86 -2.18
N LYS A 34 23.14 10.19 -1.99
CA LYS A 34 23.88 11.25 -2.72
C LYS A 34 25.42 11.10 -2.82
N ALA A 35 26.05 10.23 -2.08
CA ALA A 35 27.52 10.13 -2.00
C ALA A 35 28.09 8.72 -2.16
N LYS A 36 27.27 7.69 -2.43
CA LYS A 36 27.74 6.30 -2.44
C LYS A 36 26.94 5.46 -3.44
N ASP A 37 27.63 4.55 -4.11
CA ASP A 37 26.99 3.45 -4.82
C ASP A 37 26.21 2.60 -3.80
N THR A 38 24.88 2.66 -3.86
CA THR A 38 24.00 2.02 -2.89
C THR A 38 23.64 0.63 -3.38
N VAL A 39 23.67 -0.35 -2.50
CA VAL A 39 23.32 -1.75 -2.74
C VAL A 39 22.31 -2.24 -1.71
N SER A 40 21.66 -3.38 -1.98
CA SER A 40 20.64 -3.97 -1.09
C SER A 40 21.18 -4.21 0.34
N ASP A 41 22.44 -4.55 0.50
CA ASP A 41 23.05 -4.75 1.83
C ASP A 41 23.06 -3.48 2.71
N ASP A 42 23.02 -2.30 2.10
CA ASP A 42 22.96 -1.03 2.86
C ASP A 42 21.60 -0.81 3.58
N PHE A 43 20.58 -1.61 3.24
CA PHE A 43 19.22 -1.59 3.81
C PHE A 43 18.77 -2.97 4.31
N ILE A 44 19.71 -3.89 4.55
CA ILE A 44 19.35 -5.26 4.92
C ILE A 44 18.69 -5.36 6.31
N ALA A 45 18.92 -4.40 7.19
CA ALA A 45 18.30 -4.34 8.51
C ALA A 45 16.81 -4.01 8.38
N GLU A 46 16.48 -2.96 7.66
CA GLU A 46 15.12 -2.51 7.37
C GLU A 46 14.35 -3.60 6.60
N TRP A 47 15.02 -4.24 5.63
CA TRP A 47 14.43 -5.36 4.87
C TRP A 47 14.04 -6.55 5.77
N ARG A 48 14.90 -6.92 6.71
CA ARG A 48 14.61 -8.00 7.66
C ARG A 48 13.51 -7.63 8.63
N GLU A 49 13.46 -6.38 9.06
CA GLU A 49 12.41 -5.87 9.92
C GLU A 49 11.05 -5.91 9.22
N LEU A 50 10.98 -5.42 7.99
CA LEU A 50 9.76 -5.48 7.19
C LEU A 50 9.25 -6.90 7.00
N LEU A 51 10.12 -7.83 6.55
CA LEU A 51 9.75 -9.24 6.36
C LEU A 51 9.34 -9.96 7.65
N SER A 52 9.87 -9.54 8.80
CA SER A 52 9.51 -10.11 10.10
C SER A 52 8.16 -9.60 10.60
N ASN A 53 7.81 -8.36 10.28
CA ASN A 53 6.57 -7.70 10.70
C ASN A 53 5.40 -8.07 9.80
N THR A 54 5.61 -8.08 8.49
CA THR A 54 4.58 -8.44 7.52
C THR A 54 5.16 -9.16 6.30
N PRO A 55 4.59 -10.33 5.92
CA PRO A 55 4.97 -11.01 4.68
C PRO A 55 4.29 -10.41 3.45
N TYR A 56 3.31 -9.51 3.64
CA TYR A 56 2.53 -8.89 2.58
C TYR A 56 2.90 -7.42 2.48
N PHE A 57 3.61 -7.05 1.43
CA PHE A 57 4.03 -5.68 1.15
C PHE A 57 4.28 -5.50 -0.36
N ASN A 58 4.26 -4.26 -0.80
CA ASN A 58 4.56 -3.83 -2.15
C ASN A 58 5.73 -2.84 -2.17
N LEU A 59 6.07 -2.35 -3.35
CA LEU A 59 7.18 -1.40 -3.51
C LEU A 59 6.93 -0.09 -2.71
N ASN A 60 5.69 0.36 -2.59
CA ASN A 60 5.38 1.60 -1.86
C ASN A 60 5.66 1.45 -0.36
N ILE A 61 5.21 0.36 0.25
CA ILE A 61 5.49 0.05 1.66
C ILE A 61 7.00 -0.06 1.89
N TRP A 62 7.74 -0.66 0.94
CA TRP A 62 9.19 -0.72 1.02
C TRP A 62 9.85 0.65 0.92
N LEU A 63 9.34 1.55 0.07
CA LEU A 63 9.82 2.93 -0.03
C LEU A 63 9.55 3.73 1.24
N GLU A 64 8.40 3.54 1.87
CA GLU A 64 8.06 4.13 3.18
C GLU A 64 9.04 3.68 4.26
N GLU A 65 9.36 2.38 4.33
CA GLU A 65 10.32 1.82 5.28
C GLU A 65 11.73 2.41 5.10
N MET A 66 12.11 2.70 3.85
CA MET A 66 13.37 3.41 3.55
C MET A 66 13.30 4.93 3.79
N GLY A 67 12.14 5.52 4.16
CA GLY A 67 11.94 6.96 4.26
C GLY A 67 12.05 7.69 2.92
N ALA A 68 11.58 7.09 1.84
CA ALA A 68 11.81 7.53 0.45
C ALA A 68 10.55 7.52 -0.42
N GLU A 69 9.39 7.81 0.12
CA GLU A 69 8.07 7.72 -0.50
C GLU A 69 7.95 8.38 -1.89
N ASN A 70 8.73 9.43 -2.16
CA ASN A 70 8.70 10.18 -3.43
C ASN A 70 9.92 9.90 -4.33
N GLN A 71 10.65 8.81 -4.12
CA GLN A 71 11.83 8.46 -4.90
C GLN A 71 11.61 7.20 -5.72
N GLN A 72 12.37 7.06 -6.81
CA GLN A 72 12.35 5.84 -7.60
C GLN A 72 13.46 4.90 -7.11
N ALA A 73 13.06 3.71 -6.68
CA ALA A 73 13.99 2.65 -6.35
C ALA A 73 14.32 1.81 -7.59
N GLN A 74 15.57 1.40 -7.68
CA GLN A 74 16.07 0.52 -8.73
C GLN A 74 17.12 -0.44 -8.18
N ILE A 75 17.37 -1.53 -8.90
CA ILE A 75 18.52 -2.41 -8.69
C ILE A 75 19.62 -1.95 -9.65
N TYR A 76 20.66 -1.34 -9.08
CA TYR A 76 21.72 -0.71 -9.85
C TYR A 76 22.83 -1.70 -10.25
N VAL A 77 23.64 -1.33 -11.23
CA VAL A 77 24.73 -2.16 -11.74
C VAL A 77 25.73 -2.62 -10.67
N LYS A 78 25.94 -1.83 -9.62
CA LYS A 78 26.81 -2.20 -8.49
C LYS A 78 26.31 -3.45 -7.76
N GLU A 79 25.00 -3.66 -7.71
CA GLU A 79 24.40 -4.86 -7.12
C GLU A 79 24.87 -6.13 -7.83
N SER A 80 25.02 -6.09 -9.16
CA SER A 80 25.53 -7.27 -9.89
C SER A 80 26.96 -7.65 -9.48
N ASP A 81 27.82 -6.68 -9.16
CA ASP A 81 29.17 -6.94 -8.68
C ASP A 81 29.14 -7.60 -7.29
N GLU A 82 28.24 -7.14 -6.42
CA GLU A 82 28.03 -7.74 -5.09
C GLU A 82 27.44 -9.16 -5.19
N ILE A 83 26.50 -9.41 -6.09
CA ILE A 83 25.96 -10.74 -6.36
C ILE A 83 27.09 -11.68 -6.79
N ILE A 84 27.90 -11.28 -7.77
CA ILE A 84 29.05 -12.07 -8.25
C ILE A 84 30.00 -12.35 -7.09
N ARG A 85 30.34 -11.35 -6.29
CA ARG A 85 31.21 -11.48 -5.12
C ARG A 85 30.66 -12.49 -4.11
N LYS A 86 29.39 -12.36 -3.71
CA LYS A 86 28.75 -13.28 -2.76
C LYS A 86 28.72 -14.72 -3.25
N LEU A 87 28.41 -14.92 -4.53
CA LEU A 87 28.31 -16.25 -5.13
C LEU A 87 29.66 -16.90 -5.42
N SER A 88 30.75 -16.12 -5.54
CA SER A 88 32.10 -16.65 -5.69
C SER A 88 32.66 -17.26 -4.40
N LEU A 89 32.11 -16.89 -3.25
CA LEU A 89 32.51 -17.47 -1.96
C LEU A 89 32.02 -18.92 -1.84
N LYS A 90 32.73 -19.77 -1.11
CA LYS A 90 32.26 -21.11 -0.80
C LYS A 90 31.05 -21.05 0.11
N SER A 91 30.11 -22.01 -0.06
CA SER A 91 29.01 -22.17 0.89
C SER A 91 29.54 -22.36 2.31
N SER A 92 28.93 -21.70 3.26
CA SER A 92 29.32 -21.73 4.69
C SER A 92 29.22 -23.11 5.30
N GLN A 93 28.33 -23.96 4.81
CA GLN A 93 28.05 -25.29 5.39
C GLN A 93 27.95 -26.41 4.35
N GLY A 94 28.46 -26.18 3.12
CA GLY A 94 28.49 -27.17 2.06
C GLY A 94 27.14 -27.45 1.39
N GLY A 95 26.12 -26.61 1.64
CA GLY A 95 24.80 -26.69 1.03
C GLY A 95 24.60 -25.74 -0.15
N TYR A 96 23.35 -25.52 -0.50
CA TYR A 96 22.97 -24.57 -1.54
C TYR A 96 23.06 -23.13 -1.07
N LYS A 97 23.54 -22.25 -1.95
CA LYS A 97 23.37 -20.81 -1.83
C LYS A 97 22.07 -20.39 -2.48
N ILE A 98 21.31 -19.53 -1.82
CA ILE A 98 20.03 -19.03 -2.32
C ILE A 98 20.14 -17.53 -2.50
N MET A 99 19.87 -17.07 -3.72
CA MET A 99 19.81 -15.67 -4.10
C MET A 99 18.37 -15.32 -4.45
N ILE A 100 17.71 -14.52 -3.61
CA ILE A 100 16.36 -14.03 -3.85
C ILE A 100 16.46 -12.62 -4.40
N ILE A 101 15.95 -12.41 -5.61
CA ILE A 101 15.87 -11.09 -6.25
C ILE A 101 14.42 -10.69 -6.31
N TRP A 102 14.03 -9.71 -5.48
CA TRP A 102 12.68 -9.18 -5.47
C TRP A 102 12.56 -8.02 -6.43
N LEU A 103 11.50 -7.99 -7.25
CA LEU A 103 11.24 -7.05 -8.34
C LEU A 103 12.42 -6.94 -9.33
N PRO A 104 12.84 -8.06 -9.95
CA PRO A 104 13.95 -8.04 -10.92
C PRO A 104 13.65 -7.14 -12.13
N GLU A 105 12.41 -6.81 -12.45
CA GLU A 105 12.00 -5.82 -13.44
C GLU A 105 12.46 -4.39 -13.11
N LYS A 106 12.86 -4.12 -11.87
CA LYS A 106 13.46 -2.84 -11.45
C LYS A 106 14.99 -2.82 -11.62
N MET A 107 15.61 -3.89 -12.15
CA MET A 107 17.03 -3.86 -12.55
C MET A 107 17.23 -2.90 -13.71
N ASN A 108 18.29 -2.06 -13.62
CA ASN A 108 18.72 -1.32 -14.80
C ASN A 108 19.33 -2.28 -15.85
N VAL A 109 19.38 -1.84 -17.10
CA VAL A 109 19.82 -2.67 -18.24
C VAL A 109 21.25 -3.22 -18.04
N GLU A 110 22.13 -2.42 -17.45
CA GLU A 110 23.52 -2.82 -17.19
C GLU A 110 23.61 -3.94 -16.15
N CYS A 111 22.83 -3.83 -15.06
CA CYS A 111 22.73 -4.88 -14.02
C CYS A 111 22.19 -6.18 -14.63
N SER A 112 21.08 -6.08 -15.36
CA SER A 112 20.45 -7.22 -16.03
C SER A 112 21.44 -7.96 -16.96
N ASN A 113 22.17 -7.22 -17.80
CA ASN A 113 23.13 -7.81 -18.74
C ASN A 113 24.31 -8.48 -18.03
N LYS A 114 24.80 -7.92 -16.92
CA LYS A 114 25.88 -8.55 -16.13
C LYS A 114 25.44 -9.87 -15.51
N LEU A 115 24.18 -10.01 -15.12
CA LEU A 115 23.66 -11.23 -14.51
C LEU A 115 23.41 -12.36 -15.51
N LEU A 116 23.32 -12.09 -16.82
CA LEU A 116 23.02 -13.12 -17.82
C LEU A 116 23.96 -14.32 -17.76
N LYS A 117 25.27 -14.09 -17.61
CA LYS A 117 26.27 -15.18 -17.49
C LYS A 117 26.03 -16.05 -16.26
N LEU A 118 25.68 -15.44 -15.12
CA LEU A 118 25.40 -16.15 -13.89
C LEU A 118 24.10 -16.96 -13.96
N LEU A 119 23.13 -16.48 -14.72
CA LEU A 119 21.86 -17.19 -14.93
C LEU A 119 22.02 -18.33 -15.95
N GLU A 120 22.94 -18.21 -16.93
CA GLU A 120 23.28 -19.30 -17.87
C GLU A 120 24.07 -20.41 -17.20
N GLU A 121 25.13 -20.03 -16.47
CA GLU A 121 26.05 -20.95 -15.83
C GLU A 121 26.19 -20.60 -14.35
N PRO A 122 25.17 -20.91 -13.53
CA PRO A 122 25.22 -20.60 -12.10
C PRO A 122 26.34 -21.39 -11.43
N PRO A 123 27.03 -20.81 -10.45
CA PRO A 123 27.98 -21.54 -9.63
C PRO A 123 27.34 -22.79 -9.02
N SER A 124 28.12 -23.85 -8.82
CA SER A 124 27.62 -25.09 -8.26
C SER A 124 26.82 -24.87 -6.98
N GLN A 125 25.70 -25.57 -6.82
CA GLN A 125 24.81 -25.48 -5.65
C GLN A 125 24.28 -24.04 -5.41
N THR A 126 23.92 -23.32 -6.48
CA THR A 126 23.31 -22.00 -6.38
C THR A 126 21.89 -22.04 -6.96
N ILE A 127 20.96 -21.45 -6.24
CA ILE A 127 19.56 -21.29 -6.66
C ILE A 127 19.27 -19.79 -6.74
N PHE A 128 18.75 -19.33 -7.88
CA PHE A 128 18.20 -17.99 -8.08
C PHE A 128 16.68 -18.08 -8.01
N LEU A 129 16.08 -17.24 -7.18
CA LEU A 129 14.63 -17.03 -7.09
C LEU A 129 14.34 -15.58 -7.47
N LEU A 130 13.80 -15.37 -8.66
CA LEU A 130 13.37 -14.08 -9.17
C LEU A 130 11.90 -13.92 -8.86
N VAL A 131 11.55 -13.03 -7.93
CA VAL A 131 10.17 -12.75 -7.51
C VAL A 131 9.70 -11.48 -8.21
N SER A 132 8.89 -11.63 -9.26
CA SER A 132 8.45 -10.55 -10.14
C SER A 132 6.94 -10.35 -10.07
N GLU A 133 6.49 -9.09 -10.07
CA GLU A 133 5.10 -8.68 -10.22
C GLU A 133 4.75 -8.45 -11.71
N GLU A 134 5.73 -7.97 -12.50
CA GLU A 134 5.57 -7.65 -13.92
C GLU A 134 6.59 -8.43 -14.77
N PRO A 135 6.44 -9.77 -14.89
CA PRO A 135 7.45 -10.61 -15.57
C PRO A 135 7.66 -10.26 -17.03
N ASP A 136 6.67 -9.65 -17.69
CA ASP A 136 6.78 -9.23 -19.09
C ASP A 136 7.66 -7.97 -19.28
N MET A 137 7.96 -7.25 -18.20
CA MET A 137 8.91 -6.14 -18.18
C MET A 137 10.39 -6.61 -18.06
N LEU A 138 10.61 -7.87 -17.73
CA LEU A 138 11.94 -8.45 -17.71
C LEU A 138 12.52 -8.57 -19.13
N LEU A 139 13.84 -8.40 -19.27
CA LEU A 139 14.51 -8.68 -20.54
C LEU A 139 14.21 -10.11 -21.00
N THR A 140 13.85 -10.27 -22.26
CA THR A 140 13.58 -11.58 -22.87
C THR A 140 14.74 -12.56 -22.71
N THR A 141 15.97 -12.03 -22.63
CA THR A 141 17.19 -12.80 -22.35
C THR A 141 17.23 -13.38 -20.93
N ILE A 142 16.63 -12.74 -19.93
CA ILE A 142 16.46 -13.29 -18.58
C ILE A 142 15.33 -14.30 -18.56
N GLN A 143 14.19 -13.97 -19.17
CA GLN A 143 13.05 -14.86 -19.25
C GLN A 143 13.39 -16.22 -19.90
N SER A 144 14.20 -16.23 -20.95
CA SER A 144 14.63 -17.45 -21.65
C SER A 144 15.58 -18.36 -20.84
N ARG A 145 16.19 -17.84 -19.76
CA ARG A 145 17.14 -18.55 -18.89
C ARG A 145 16.57 -18.94 -17.55
N THR A 146 15.30 -18.61 -17.32
CA THR A 146 14.61 -18.87 -16.05
C THR A 146 13.37 -19.71 -16.29
N GLN A 147 13.08 -20.60 -15.36
CA GLN A 147 11.82 -21.33 -15.37
C GLN A 147 10.75 -20.49 -14.68
N ARG A 148 9.68 -20.17 -15.41
CA ARG A 148 8.55 -19.40 -14.88
C ARG A 148 7.62 -20.30 -14.09
N PHE A 149 7.31 -19.88 -12.86
CA PHE A 149 6.25 -20.41 -12.01
C PHE A 149 5.24 -19.31 -11.76
N THR A 150 4.00 -19.51 -12.17
CA THR A 150 2.93 -18.55 -11.91
C THR A 150 2.27 -18.89 -10.57
N LEU A 151 2.32 -17.92 -9.64
CA LEU A 151 1.57 -17.98 -8.39
C LEU A 151 0.23 -17.29 -8.61
N TYR A 152 -0.84 -17.99 -8.35
CA TYR A 152 -2.19 -17.46 -8.47
C TYR A 152 -2.56 -16.69 -7.18
N GLY A 153 -3.58 -15.85 -7.28
CA GLY A 153 -4.14 -15.14 -6.12
C GLY A 153 -4.65 -16.12 -5.05
N ILE A 154 -4.76 -15.62 -3.83
CA ILE A 154 -5.28 -16.38 -2.68
C ILE A 154 -6.78 -16.58 -2.90
N GLU A 155 -7.29 -17.80 -2.64
CA GLU A 155 -8.72 -18.08 -2.71
C GLU A 155 -9.51 -17.18 -1.74
N GLU A 156 -10.64 -16.65 -2.19
CA GLU A 156 -11.52 -15.74 -1.41
C GLU A 156 -11.84 -16.28 -0.01
N LYS A 157 -12.03 -17.59 0.11
CA LYS A 157 -12.30 -18.25 1.39
C LYS A 157 -11.23 -17.98 2.43
N TYR A 158 -9.94 -18.12 2.05
CA TYR A 158 -8.83 -17.92 2.99
C TYR A 158 -8.64 -16.44 3.35
N ILE A 159 -8.89 -15.54 2.39
CA ILE A 159 -8.91 -14.10 2.66
C ILE A 159 -10.04 -13.77 3.65
N THR A 160 -11.26 -14.26 3.39
CA THR A 160 -12.43 -14.06 4.27
C THR A 160 -12.15 -14.54 5.69
N GLU A 161 -11.67 -15.78 5.84
CA GLU A 161 -11.32 -16.35 7.14
C GLU A 161 -10.25 -15.50 7.88
N ARG A 162 -9.26 -15.02 7.16
CA ARG A 162 -8.19 -14.19 7.72
C ARG A 162 -8.73 -12.83 8.18
N LEU A 163 -9.58 -12.20 7.36
CA LEU A 163 -10.22 -10.92 7.67
C LEU A 163 -11.11 -11.00 8.92
N GLN A 164 -11.89 -12.08 9.06
CA GLN A 164 -12.71 -12.31 10.25
C GLN A 164 -11.85 -12.56 11.50
N ASN A 165 -10.87 -13.46 11.41
CA ASN A 165 -10.12 -13.91 12.59
C ASN A 165 -9.10 -12.88 13.08
N GLN A 166 -8.47 -12.13 12.19
CA GLN A 166 -7.39 -11.21 12.54
C GLN A 166 -7.86 -9.77 12.66
N TYR A 167 -8.85 -9.37 11.85
CA TYR A 167 -9.32 -7.97 11.79
C TYR A 167 -10.74 -7.81 12.36
N GLY A 168 -11.38 -8.90 12.82
CA GLY A 168 -12.67 -8.85 13.49
C GLY A 168 -13.84 -8.41 12.60
N LEU A 169 -13.70 -8.48 11.27
CA LEU A 169 -14.73 -8.09 10.32
C LEU A 169 -15.93 -9.03 10.38
N GLN A 170 -17.12 -8.48 10.17
CA GLN A 170 -18.32 -9.29 10.00
C GLN A 170 -18.25 -10.09 8.71
N GLU A 171 -18.90 -11.26 8.68
CA GLU A 171 -18.84 -12.19 7.56
C GLU A 171 -19.21 -11.55 6.22
N LYS A 172 -20.25 -10.74 6.17
CA LYS A 172 -20.72 -10.06 4.95
C LYS A 172 -19.67 -9.08 4.41
N ASP A 173 -19.06 -8.30 5.29
CA ASP A 173 -18.03 -7.31 4.91
C ASP A 173 -16.75 -8.01 4.48
N ALA A 174 -16.35 -9.06 5.20
CA ALA A 174 -15.18 -9.88 4.87
C ALA A 174 -15.31 -10.55 3.51
N ILE A 175 -16.48 -11.11 3.17
CA ILE A 175 -16.76 -11.70 1.85
C ILE A 175 -16.70 -10.63 0.76
N SER A 176 -17.33 -9.47 0.98
CA SER A 176 -17.32 -8.39 -0.02
C SER A 176 -15.92 -7.89 -0.32
N ILE A 177 -15.09 -7.66 0.72
CA ILE A 177 -13.70 -7.24 0.57
C ILE A 177 -12.85 -8.32 -0.09
N ALA A 178 -13.02 -9.59 0.31
CA ALA A 178 -12.29 -10.70 -0.28
C ALA A 178 -12.59 -10.85 -1.78
N HIS A 179 -13.84 -10.71 -2.17
CA HIS A 179 -14.26 -10.74 -3.58
C HIS A 179 -13.64 -9.58 -4.38
N GLN A 180 -13.70 -8.35 -3.87
CA GLN A 180 -13.13 -7.16 -4.51
C GLN A 180 -11.60 -7.18 -4.61
N SER A 181 -10.95 -7.91 -3.72
CA SER A 181 -9.48 -8.03 -3.69
C SER A 181 -8.92 -8.92 -4.79
N GLU A 182 -9.76 -9.72 -5.48
CA GLU A 182 -9.36 -10.62 -6.57
C GLU A 182 -8.17 -11.54 -6.19
N GLY A 183 -8.13 -12.00 -4.95
CA GLY A 183 -7.06 -12.84 -4.44
C GLY A 183 -5.80 -12.09 -3.98
N ASN A 184 -5.79 -10.77 -4.03
CA ASN A 184 -4.69 -9.94 -3.53
C ASN A 184 -4.96 -9.47 -2.09
N PHE A 185 -4.25 -10.06 -1.13
CA PHE A 185 -4.45 -9.75 0.29
C PHE A 185 -4.07 -8.30 0.66
N LEU A 186 -3.11 -7.68 -0.03
CA LEU A 186 -2.80 -6.26 0.17
C LEU A 186 -3.98 -5.36 -0.21
N LYS A 187 -4.60 -5.60 -1.37
CA LYS A 187 -5.82 -4.87 -1.76
C LYS A 187 -6.93 -5.05 -0.72
N ALA A 188 -7.06 -6.24 -0.13
CA ALA A 188 -8.03 -6.48 0.93
C ALA A 188 -7.71 -5.64 2.18
N LEU A 189 -6.45 -5.55 2.59
CA LEU A 189 -6.02 -4.72 3.71
C LEU A 189 -6.22 -3.22 3.44
N GLU A 190 -5.83 -2.75 2.26
CA GLU A 190 -6.07 -1.36 1.81
C GLU A 190 -7.57 -1.02 1.85
N SER A 191 -8.44 -1.96 1.44
CA SER A 191 -9.90 -1.78 1.49
C SER A 191 -10.44 -1.64 2.92
N ILE A 192 -9.85 -2.34 3.89
CA ILE A 192 -10.20 -2.18 5.32
C ILE A 192 -9.81 -0.78 5.80
N HIS A 193 -8.58 -0.36 5.54
CA HIS A 193 -8.11 0.96 5.95
C HIS A 193 -8.93 2.08 5.30
N LEU A 194 -9.28 1.94 4.01
CA LEU A 194 -10.18 2.86 3.32
C LEU A 194 -11.59 2.86 3.94
N SER A 195 -12.09 1.71 4.39
CA SER A 195 -13.39 1.61 5.04
C SER A 195 -13.40 2.30 6.41
N GLU A 196 -12.36 2.12 7.22
CA GLU A 196 -12.20 2.81 8.51
C GLU A 196 -12.02 4.33 8.32
N GLU A 197 -11.22 4.73 7.34
CA GLU A 197 -11.02 6.14 7.00
C GLU A 197 -12.32 6.77 6.49
N ASN A 198 -13.06 6.10 5.62
CA ASN A 198 -14.36 6.56 5.14
C ASN A 198 -15.40 6.67 6.27
N LYS A 199 -15.38 5.78 7.25
CA LYS A 199 -16.24 5.87 8.42
C LYS A 199 -15.92 7.11 9.26
N LEU A 200 -14.64 7.35 9.53
CA LEU A 200 -14.18 8.56 10.20
C LEU A 200 -14.60 9.82 9.41
N PHE A 201 -14.42 9.84 8.10
CA PHE A 201 -14.80 10.95 7.24
C PHE A 201 -16.31 11.17 7.23
N PHE A 202 -17.09 10.10 7.24
CA PHE A 202 -18.54 10.18 7.37
C PHE A 202 -18.95 10.83 8.66
N ASP A 203 -18.40 10.41 9.80
CA ASP A 203 -18.69 10.99 11.10
C ASP A 203 -18.35 12.48 11.17
N LEU A 204 -17.21 12.87 10.60
CA LEU A 204 -16.78 14.25 10.52
C LEU A 204 -17.69 15.10 9.61
N PHE A 205 -18.12 14.54 8.49
CA PHE A 205 -19.08 15.20 7.59
C PHE A 205 -20.44 15.41 8.28
N VAL A 206 -20.98 14.34 8.88
CA VAL A 206 -22.26 14.42 9.61
C VAL A 206 -22.19 15.45 10.73
N ASN A 207 -21.07 15.47 11.48
CA ASN A 207 -20.85 16.46 12.53
C ASN A 207 -20.79 17.88 11.98
N LEU A 208 -20.05 18.11 10.90
CA LEU A 208 -20.00 19.41 10.23
C LEU A 208 -21.40 19.89 9.85
N MET A 209 -22.18 19.06 9.16
CA MET A 209 -23.54 19.43 8.74
C MET A 209 -24.45 19.77 9.91
N ARG A 210 -24.34 19.06 11.04
CA ARG A 210 -25.07 19.38 12.26
C ARG A 210 -24.66 20.70 12.88
N LEU A 211 -23.35 20.96 12.95
CA LEU A 211 -22.80 22.19 13.52
C LEU A 211 -23.17 23.40 12.67
N SER A 212 -23.12 23.28 11.35
CA SER A 212 -23.49 24.33 10.40
C SER A 212 -24.98 24.67 10.51
N TYR A 213 -25.84 23.66 10.53
CA TYR A 213 -27.27 23.84 10.74
C TYR A 213 -27.60 24.53 12.07
N GLN A 214 -26.88 24.17 13.15
CA GLN A 214 -27.09 24.74 14.49
C GLN A 214 -26.35 26.05 14.71
N ARG A 215 -25.51 26.49 13.75
CA ARG A 215 -24.64 27.69 13.84
C ARG A 215 -23.76 27.73 15.10
N LYS A 216 -23.18 26.57 15.46
CA LYS A 216 -22.34 26.40 16.64
C LYS A 216 -20.87 26.74 16.36
N ILE A 217 -20.54 28.04 16.27
CA ILE A 217 -19.23 28.54 15.83
C ILE A 217 -18.07 28.04 16.70
N ARG A 218 -18.25 27.88 18.03
CA ARG A 218 -17.19 27.38 18.91
C ARG A 218 -16.84 25.92 18.60
N GLU A 219 -17.84 25.10 18.41
CA GLU A 219 -17.68 23.67 18.06
C GLU A 219 -17.15 23.50 16.65
N MET A 220 -17.50 24.38 15.69
CA MET A 220 -16.90 24.41 14.35
C MET A 220 -15.39 24.67 14.41
N LYS A 221 -14.95 25.54 15.31
CA LYS A 221 -13.52 25.76 15.52
C LYS A 221 -12.82 24.49 16.02
N GLN A 222 -13.39 23.80 17.00
CA GLN A 222 -12.83 22.53 17.49
C GLN A 222 -12.80 21.47 16.40
N TRP A 223 -13.87 21.37 15.59
CA TRP A 223 -13.94 20.48 14.44
C TRP A 223 -12.81 20.78 13.42
N SER A 224 -12.58 22.04 13.09
CA SER A 224 -11.50 22.44 12.18
C SER A 224 -10.10 22.11 12.71
N GLU A 225 -9.88 22.20 14.03
CA GLU A 225 -8.63 21.79 14.68
C GLU A 225 -8.42 20.28 14.61
N THR A 226 -9.49 19.49 14.76
CA THR A 226 -9.44 18.01 14.62
C THR A 226 -8.98 17.60 13.24
N ILE A 227 -9.57 18.19 12.17
CA ILE A 227 -9.17 17.86 10.80
C ILE A 227 -7.77 18.39 10.48
N ALA A 228 -7.43 19.59 10.95
CA ALA A 228 -6.11 20.15 10.71
C ALA A 228 -4.98 19.29 11.30
N ALA A 229 -5.25 18.48 12.32
CA ALA A 229 -4.29 17.56 12.93
C ALA A 229 -4.06 16.26 12.14
N MET A 230 -4.90 15.94 11.14
CA MET A 230 -4.84 14.65 10.43
C MET A 230 -3.70 14.53 9.39
N GLY A 231 -3.00 15.60 9.06
CA GLY A 231 -2.05 15.63 7.97
C GLY A 231 -2.72 15.87 6.59
N ARG A 232 -1.93 16.37 5.65
CA ARG A 232 -2.45 16.92 4.37
C ARG A 232 -3.08 15.91 3.45
N GLU A 233 -2.51 14.73 3.31
CA GLU A 233 -3.09 13.70 2.44
C GLU A 233 -4.47 13.29 2.94
N LYS A 234 -4.64 13.04 4.24
CA LYS A 234 -5.95 12.76 4.82
C LYS A 234 -6.94 13.92 4.70
N GLN A 235 -6.46 15.15 4.77
CA GLN A 235 -7.29 16.35 4.54
C GLN A 235 -7.83 16.41 3.11
N LYS A 236 -6.99 16.12 2.10
CA LYS A 236 -7.42 16.03 0.69
C LYS A 236 -8.41 14.88 0.47
N HIS A 237 -8.14 13.71 1.03
CA HIS A 237 -9.06 12.57 0.97
C HIS A 237 -10.40 12.90 1.62
N PHE A 238 -10.41 13.57 2.76
CA PHE A 238 -11.63 14.02 3.42
C PHE A 238 -12.45 14.97 2.53
N LEU A 239 -11.83 15.97 1.89
CA LEU A 239 -12.53 16.89 1.00
C LEU A 239 -13.09 16.19 -0.24
N SER A 240 -12.33 15.27 -0.85
CA SER A 240 -12.81 14.42 -1.95
C SER A 240 -13.98 13.53 -1.51
N TYR A 241 -13.92 12.97 -0.30
CA TYR A 241 -15.02 12.21 0.28
C TYR A 241 -16.27 13.07 0.45
N CYS A 242 -16.14 14.30 0.96
CA CYS A 242 -17.25 15.25 1.11
C CYS A 242 -17.87 15.60 -0.25
N GLN A 243 -17.05 15.86 -1.28
CA GLN A 243 -17.53 16.13 -2.64
C GLN A 243 -18.37 14.96 -3.18
N ARG A 244 -17.86 13.72 -3.04
CA ARG A 244 -18.60 12.53 -3.40
C ARG A 244 -19.94 12.46 -2.66
N LEU A 245 -19.93 12.62 -1.36
CA LEU A 245 -21.14 12.47 -0.54
C LEU A 245 -22.19 13.57 -0.81
N VAL A 246 -21.77 14.81 -1.07
CA VAL A 246 -22.68 15.89 -1.50
C VAL A 246 -23.31 15.57 -2.85
N ARG A 247 -22.51 15.10 -3.83
CA ARG A 247 -22.99 14.67 -5.14
C ARG A 247 -24.00 13.50 -5.00
N GLU A 248 -23.66 12.49 -4.22
CA GLU A 248 -24.53 11.34 -4.02
C GLU A 248 -25.87 11.75 -3.34
N ASN A 249 -25.84 12.69 -2.37
CA ASN A 249 -27.05 13.21 -1.75
C ASN A 249 -27.92 14.00 -2.74
N PHE A 250 -27.32 14.74 -3.65
CA PHE A 250 -28.06 15.41 -4.73
C PHE A 250 -28.73 14.39 -5.64
N ILE A 251 -27.99 13.34 -6.08
CA ILE A 251 -28.51 12.26 -6.93
C ILE A 251 -29.60 11.46 -6.21
N PHE A 252 -29.47 11.25 -4.90
CA PHE A 252 -30.44 10.52 -4.10
C PHE A 252 -31.86 11.11 -4.19
N ASN A 253 -31.99 12.42 -4.43
CA ASN A 253 -33.28 13.07 -4.62
C ASN A 253 -34.01 12.66 -5.90
N PHE A 254 -33.31 12.12 -6.91
CA PHE A 254 -33.93 11.62 -8.15
C PHE A 254 -34.61 10.25 -7.98
N LYS A 255 -34.37 9.56 -6.82
CA LYS A 255 -34.98 8.27 -6.48
C LYS A 255 -34.72 7.14 -7.48
N ASP A 256 -33.60 7.19 -8.20
CA ASP A 256 -33.15 6.11 -9.08
C ASP A 256 -32.06 5.29 -8.36
N PRO A 257 -32.36 4.04 -7.95
CA PRO A 257 -31.40 3.21 -7.21
C PRO A 257 -30.14 2.86 -8.02
N SER A 258 -30.24 2.88 -9.35
CA SER A 258 -29.10 2.53 -10.25
C SER A 258 -27.99 3.58 -10.25
N LEU A 259 -28.28 4.79 -9.78
CA LEU A 259 -27.36 5.93 -9.76
C LEU A 259 -26.75 6.18 -8.37
N ILE A 260 -27.13 5.39 -7.35
CA ILE A 260 -26.74 5.62 -5.96
C ILE A 260 -25.63 4.67 -5.56
N PHE A 261 -24.47 5.23 -5.21
CA PHE A 261 -23.27 4.50 -4.78
C PHE A 261 -22.91 4.85 -3.33
N MET A 262 -23.83 4.56 -2.41
CA MET A 262 -23.67 4.79 -0.97
C MET A 262 -23.74 3.46 -0.19
N ASN A 263 -22.96 3.35 0.88
CA ASN A 263 -23.12 2.27 1.85
C ASN A 263 -24.42 2.44 2.68
N GLU A 264 -24.75 1.45 3.50
CA GLU A 264 -25.99 1.44 4.27
C GLU A 264 -26.09 2.59 5.30
N GLU A 265 -24.98 2.94 5.96
CA GLU A 265 -24.92 4.06 6.92
C GLU A 265 -25.11 5.40 6.21
N GLU A 266 -24.44 5.60 5.07
CA GLU A 266 -24.59 6.78 4.24
C GLU A 266 -26.03 6.91 3.73
N GLN A 267 -26.66 5.83 3.25
CA GLN A 267 -28.06 5.83 2.80
C GLN A 267 -29.04 6.18 3.92
N ASN A 268 -28.84 5.63 5.12
CA ASN A 268 -29.69 5.92 6.27
C ASN A 268 -29.61 7.39 6.69
N PHE A 269 -28.44 8.00 6.62
CA PHE A 269 -28.26 9.44 6.82
C PHE A 269 -28.92 10.24 5.71
N SER A 270 -28.68 9.88 4.45
CA SER A 270 -29.14 10.58 3.25
C SER A 270 -30.67 10.64 3.13
N ARG A 271 -31.39 9.65 3.64
CA ARG A 271 -32.87 9.71 3.71
C ARG A 271 -33.39 10.98 4.38
N ARG A 272 -32.64 11.53 5.34
CA ARG A 272 -33.03 12.75 6.08
C ARG A 272 -32.27 13.99 5.58
N PHE A 273 -31.08 13.81 5.06
CA PHE A 273 -30.18 14.90 4.70
C PHE A 273 -30.31 15.33 3.24
N ALA A 274 -30.54 14.41 2.29
CA ALA A 274 -30.62 14.71 0.87
C ALA A 274 -31.57 15.86 0.51
N PRO A 275 -32.74 16.04 1.14
CA PRO A 275 -33.63 17.18 0.83
C PRO A 275 -33.02 18.55 1.08
N TYR A 276 -31.95 18.65 1.90
CA TYR A 276 -31.23 19.91 2.12
C TYR A 276 -30.25 20.23 1.00
N ILE A 277 -29.86 19.25 0.17
CA ILE A 277 -28.98 19.43 -0.99
C ILE A 277 -29.84 19.52 -2.25
N ASN A 278 -29.92 20.69 -2.84
CA ASN A 278 -30.80 20.97 -3.98
C ASN A 278 -30.06 21.80 -5.06
N GLU A 279 -30.73 22.04 -6.17
CA GLU A 279 -30.18 22.76 -7.34
C GLU A 279 -29.67 24.17 -6.99
N LYS A 280 -30.19 24.81 -5.96
CA LYS A 280 -29.83 26.19 -5.57
C LYS A 280 -28.52 26.25 -4.77
N ASN A 281 -28.16 25.18 -4.07
CA ASN A 281 -27.01 25.20 -3.15
C ASN A 281 -25.92 24.20 -3.50
N VAL A 282 -26.20 23.14 -4.27
CA VAL A 282 -25.22 22.10 -4.57
C VAL A 282 -23.96 22.65 -5.24
N MET A 283 -24.09 23.54 -6.20
CA MET A 283 -22.94 24.14 -6.88
C MET A 283 -22.09 24.99 -5.92
N GLY A 284 -22.72 25.84 -5.11
CA GLY A 284 -22.01 26.64 -4.11
C GLY A 284 -21.25 25.77 -3.10
N ILE A 285 -21.86 24.67 -2.61
CA ILE A 285 -21.19 23.72 -1.73
C ILE A 285 -19.99 23.05 -2.41
N MET A 286 -20.14 22.64 -3.68
CA MET A 286 -19.06 22.02 -4.46
C MET A 286 -17.91 23.01 -4.73
N ASP A 287 -18.21 24.28 -4.97
CA ASP A 287 -17.20 25.32 -5.18
C ASP A 287 -16.39 25.57 -3.91
N GLU A 288 -17.04 25.65 -2.74
CA GLU A 288 -16.36 25.81 -1.44
C GLU A 288 -15.47 24.59 -1.10
N LEU A 289 -15.93 23.37 -1.37
CA LEU A 289 -15.12 22.15 -1.21
C LEU A 289 -13.89 22.16 -2.12
N SER A 290 -14.08 22.57 -3.39
CA SER A 290 -12.99 22.64 -4.37
C SER A 290 -11.97 23.72 -4.01
N GLU A 291 -12.44 24.87 -3.49
CA GLU A 291 -11.59 25.95 -3.04
C GLU A 291 -10.79 25.54 -1.79
N ALA A 292 -11.42 24.89 -0.82
CA ALA A 292 -10.74 24.34 0.34
C ALA A 292 -9.65 23.33 -0.06
N GLN A 293 -9.95 22.43 -1.01
CA GLN A 293 -8.98 21.46 -1.53
C GLN A 293 -7.77 22.17 -2.15
N ARG A 294 -7.99 23.14 -3.03
CA ARG A 294 -6.95 23.93 -3.66
C ARG A 294 -6.05 24.63 -2.62
N HIS A 295 -6.65 25.21 -1.57
CA HIS A 295 -5.90 25.87 -0.50
C HIS A 295 -5.01 24.88 0.27
N ILE A 296 -5.49 23.66 0.54
CA ILE A 296 -4.69 22.60 1.19
C ILE A 296 -3.52 22.19 0.29
N GLU A 297 -3.73 22.03 -1.02
CA GLU A 297 -2.69 21.72 -2.00
C GLU A 297 -1.64 22.82 -2.09
N GLN A 298 -2.05 24.08 -1.98
CA GLN A 298 -1.18 25.26 -1.96
C GLN A 298 -0.48 25.52 -0.61
N ASN A 299 -0.59 24.60 0.34
CA ASN A 299 0.04 24.71 1.66
C ASN A 299 -0.49 25.84 2.55
N VAL A 300 -1.71 26.31 2.36
CA VAL A 300 -2.37 27.26 3.26
C VAL A 300 -2.59 26.59 4.63
N ASN A 301 -2.67 27.39 5.68
CA ASN A 301 -2.88 26.89 7.04
C ASN A 301 -4.23 26.14 7.15
N ALA A 302 -4.17 24.84 7.38
CA ALA A 302 -5.33 23.96 7.38
C ALA A 302 -6.40 24.37 8.41
N ARG A 303 -6.01 24.89 9.61
CA ARG A 303 -6.97 25.34 10.62
C ARG A 303 -7.81 26.51 10.10
N MET A 304 -7.18 27.43 9.36
CA MET A 304 -7.89 28.57 8.76
C MET A 304 -8.80 28.11 7.63
N VAL A 305 -8.29 27.23 6.75
CA VAL A 305 -9.06 26.70 5.63
C VAL A 305 -10.32 25.98 6.11
N PHE A 306 -10.18 25.02 7.02
CA PHE A 306 -11.32 24.26 7.52
C PHE A 306 -12.27 25.04 8.40
N PHE A 307 -11.78 26.07 9.11
CA PHE A 307 -12.66 26.95 9.86
C PHE A 307 -13.49 27.84 8.93
N ASP A 308 -12.85 28.51 7.94
CA ASP A 308 -13.54 29.31 6.94
C ASP A 308 -14.56 28.47 6.16
N PHE A 309 -14.14 27.30 5.68
CA PHE A 309 -15.01 26.32 5.03
C PHE A 309 -16.23 25.98 5.90
N SER A 310 -16.03 25.69 7.19
CA SER A 310 -17.13 25.34 8.09
C SER A 310 -18.16 26.46 8.30
N LEU A 311 -17.73 27.72 8.18
CA LEU A 311 -18.61 28.89 8.32
C LEU A 311 -19.44 29.15 7.06
N LYS A 312 -18.95 28.74 5.90
CA LYS A 312 -19.61 28.90 4.59
C LYS A 312 -20.60 27.78 4.27
N MET A 313 -20.47 26.64 4.96
CA MET A 313 -21.38 25.51 4.89
C MET A 313 -22.64 25.72 5.73
#